data_23324b9b8f202aee45a791c3125fc003
#
_entry.id   23324b9b8f202aee45a791c3125fc003
#
_cell.length_a   1.000
_cell.length_b   1.000
_cell.length_c   1.000
_cell.angle_alpha   90.00
_cell.angle_beta   90.00
_cell.angle_gamma   90.00
#
_symmetry.space_group_name_H-M   'P 1'
#
loop_
_entity.id
_entity.type
_entity.pdbx_description
1 polymer ?
#
loop_
_entity_poly.entity_id
_entity_poly.type
_entity_poly.pdbx_seq_one_letter_code
_entity_poly.pdbx_strand_id
1 'polypeptide(L)'
;MPISVSVIVAVYNAESHLARCLNSIANQTLKNIEVILVDDGSTDSSGKLCDDFAAHDSRFRVFHKSNEGVGLTREFGTRKALGQYMVHVDPDDWIESTMLEELYDEAVEGDIDVLICNFYEEDDSSRQLVSQFVCNLEHEAVLESYLQGNLHGSCCNKLVKRSTWFNLDIHFPHINFCEDLYVNVNLALFPIKFSYIDKAYYHYIHHAVKSNLTNFNNPAIGDNAYKACVAFRSLLLKTKYWKIFIENEMSWLSFLVLYHGTLTAKEYKEMFGVLKRVPSIRWDIRFSLYFYHFAKCIVKVKHFIAFLWYYTKSFSKK
;
A
#
# COMPACT_ATOMS: atom_id res chain seq x y z
N MET A 1 -28.72 -12.46 7.31
CA MET A 1 -27.50 -12.85 8.03
C MET A 1 -26.58 -11.64 8.08
N PRO A 2 -25.76 -11.47 9.10
CA PRO A 2 -24.78 -10.36 9.13
C PRO A 2 -23.76 -10.57 7.99
N ILE A 3 -23.29 -9.47 7.38
CA ILE A 3 -22.31 -9.50 6.30
C ILE A 3 -20.98 -10.06 6.82
N SER A 4 -20.42 -11.06 6.12
CA SER A 4 -19.15 -11.68 6.50
C SER A 4 -17.95 -10.77 6.18
N VAL A 5 -17.84 -10.32 4.93
CA VAL A 5 -16.71 -9.51 4.47
C VAL A 5 -17.18 -8.28 3.71
N SER A 6 -16.63 -7.12 4.04
CA SER A 6 -16.71 -5.91 3.22
C SER A 6 -15.46 -5.82 2.35
N VAL A 7 -15.65 -5.81 1.04
CA VAL A 7 -14.59 -5.57 0.06
C VAL A 7 -14.61 -4.08 -0.29
N ILE A 8 -13.49 -3.39 -0.10
CA ILE A 8 -13.37 -1.95 -0.33
C ILE A 8 -12.49 -1.71 -1.55
N VAL A 9 -13.01 -1.00 -2.54
CA VAL A 9 -12.30 -0.66 -3.78
C VAL A 9 -12.26 0.85 -3.94
N ALA A 10 -11.06 1.43 -3.84
CA ALA A 10 -10.83 2.85 -4.10
C ALA A 10 -10.58 3.04 -5.60
N VAL A 11 -11.46 3.75 -6.29
CA VAL A 11 -11.43 3.86 -7.75
C VAL A 11 -11.05 5.28 -8.16
N TYR A 12 -10.05 5.40 -9.03
CA TYR A 12 -9.73 6.66 -9.69
C TYR A 12 -9.08 6.40 -11.06
N ASN A 13 -9.74 6.79 -12.15
CA ASN A 13 -9.26 6.65 -13.53
C ASN A 13 -8.72 5.24 -13.85
N ALA A 14 -9.52 4.20 -13.60
CA ALA A 14 -9.17 2.79 -13.73
C ALA A 14 -9.98 2.06 -14.82
N GLU A 15 -10.63 2.76 -15.76
CA GLU A 15 -11.59 2.20 -16.72
C GLU A 15 -11.06 0.97 -17.47
N SER A 16 -9.75 0.92 -17.76
CA SER A 16 -9.14 -0.17 -18.54
C SER A 16 -9.01 -1.50 -17.76
N HIS A 17 -9.07 -1.48 -16.43
CA HIS A 17 -8.79 -2.64 -15.57
C HIS A 17 -9.93 -2.97 -14.62
N LEU A 18 -10.75 -1.98 -14.27
CA LEU A 18 -11.80 -2.06 -13.26
C LEU A 18 -12.77 -3.22 -13.48
N ALA A 19 -13.17 -3.47 -14.73
CA ALA A 19 -14.10 -4.55 -15.03
C ALA A 19 -13.54 -5.95 -14.64
N ARG A 20 -12.25 -6.20 -14.84
CA ARG A 20 -11.59 -7.44 -14.40
C ARG A 20 -11.61 -7.55 -12.87
N CYS A 21 -11.23 -6.50 -12.17
CA CYS A 21 -11.26 -6.43 -10.73
C CYS A 21 -12.66 -6.76 -10.17
N LEU A 22 -13.68 -6.01 -10.61
CA LEU A 22 -15.05 -6.18 -10.10
C LEU A 22 -15.64 -7.54 -10.44
N ASN A 23 -15.35 -8.11 -11.62
CA ASN A 23 -15.75 -9.47 -11.97
C ASN A 23 -15.10 -10.52 -11.05
N SER A 24 -13.83 -10.37 -10.67
CA SER A 24 -13.17 -11.29 -9.75
C SER A 24 -13.81 -11.27 -8.35
N ILE A 25 -14.28 -10.11 -7.90
CA ILE A 25 -15.00 -9.93 -6.64
C ILE A 25 -16.43 -10.49 -6.74
N ALA A 26 -17.14 -10.20 -7.84
CA ALA A 26 -18.50 -10.69 -8.06
C ALA A 26 -18.58 -12.22 -8.08
N ASN A 27 -17.53 -12.89 -8.59
CA ASN A 27 -17.42 -14.34 -8.74
C ASN A 27 -16.89 -15.05 -7.49
N GLN A 28 -16.71 -14.38 -6.35
CA GLN A 28 -16.27 -15.02 -5.11
C GLN A 28 -17.23 -16.13 -4.67
N THR A 29 -16.69 -17.24 -4.13
CA THR A 29 -17.47 -18.36 -3.58
C THR A 29 -18.23 -17.95 -2.33
N LEU A 30 -17.64 -17.11 -1.47
CA LEU A 30 -18.34 -16.48 -0.34
C LEU A 30 -19.39 -15.50 -0.86
N LYS A 31 -20.70 -15.82 -0.61
CA LYS A 31 -21.82 -15.01 -1.14
C LYS A 31 -22.25 -13.88 -0.21
N ASN A 32 -22.03 -14.04 1.10
CA ASN A 32 -22.45 -13.05 2.10
C ASN A 32 -21.42 -11.91 2.27
N ILE A 33 -21.19 -11.19 1.18
CA ILE A 33 -20.28 -10.04 1.12
C ILE A 33 -21.01 -8.77 0.73
N GLU A 34 -20.43 -7.62 1.04
CA GLU A 34 -20.73 -6.35 0.38
C GLU A 34 -19.46 -5.82 -0.31
N VAL A 35 -19.66 -5.08 -1.38
CA VAL A 35 -18.59 -4.43 -2.14
C VAL A 35 -18.83 -2.93 -2.12
N ILE A 36 -17.88 -2.19 -1.57
CA ILE A 36 -17.95 -0.75 -1.40
C ILE A 36 -17.02 -0.11 -2.44
N LEU A 37 -17.61 0.42 -3.49
CA LEU A 37 -16.90 1.12 -4.55
C LEU A 37 -16.89 2.62 -4.20
N VAL A 38 -15.70 3.18 -4.06
CA VAL A 38 -15.56 4.62 -3.81
C VAL A 38 -14.84 5.25 -5.00
N ASP A 39 -15.59 5.93 -5.85
CA ASP A 39 -15.07 6.69 -6.97
C ASP A 39 -14.58 8.05 -6.48
N ASP A 40 -13.26 8.25 -6.51
CA ASP A 40 -12.56 9.44 -6.05
C ASP A 40 -12.51 10.54 -7.15
N GLY A 41 -13.66 10.78 -7.77
CA GLY A 41 -13.81 11.83 -8.78
C GLY A 41 -13.13 11.47 -10.11
N SER A 42 -13.31 10.25 -10.60
CA SER A 42 -12.79 9.81 -11.90
C SER A 42 -13.30 10.71 -13.03
N THR A 43 -12.43 10.94 -14.01
CA THR A 43 -12.72 11.73 -15.22
C THR A 43 -12.89 10.86 -16.48
N ASP A 44 -12.62 9.57 -16.33
CA ASP A 44 -12.86 8.53 -17.35
C ASP A 44 -14.18 7.78 -17.10
N SER A 45 -14.38 6.61 -17.72
CA SER A 45 -15.59 5.81 -17.58
C SER A 45 -15.69 5.01 -16.28
N SER A 46 -14.73 5.13 -15.34
CA SER A 46 -14.69 4.32 -14.10
C SER A 46 -15.94 4.49 -13.24
N GLY A 47 -16.39 5.73 -13.03
CA GLY A 47 -17.59 6.00 -12.23
C GLY A 47 -18.83 5.33 -12.81
N LYS A 48 -19.01 5.39 -14.15
CA LYS A 48 -20.11 4.70 -14.84
C LYS A 48 -20.01 3.18 -14.71
N LEU A 49 -18.81 2.60 -14.82
CA LEU A 49 -18.63 1.16 -14.61
C LEU A 49 -19.02 0.73 -13.20
N CYS A 50 -18.70 1.53 -12.17
CA CYS A 50 -19.14 1.28 -10.81
C CYS A 50 -20.68 1.23 -10.72
N ASP A 51 -21.36 2.22 -11.30
CA ASP A 51 -22.84 2.29 -11.30
C ASP A 51 -23.44 1.10 -12.04
N ASP A 52 -22.88 0.73 -13.18
CA ASP A 52 -23.35 -0.41 -13.98
C ASP A 52 -23.24 -1.73 -13.16
N PHE A 53 -22.16 -1.96 -12.42
CA PHE A 53 -22.03 -3.11 -11.53
C PHE A 53 -23.06 -3.10 -10.40
N ALA A 54 -23.26 -1.96 -9.74
CA ALA A 54 -24.24 -1.83 -8.65
C ALA A 54 -25.68 -2.01 -9.14
N ALA A 55 -25.99 -1.65 -10.38
CA ALA A 55 -27.30 -1.85 -10.97
C ALA A 55 -27.62 -3.34 -11.23
N HIS A 56 -26.59 -4.20 -11.41
CA HIS A 56 -26.76 -5.61 -11.74
C HIS A 56 -26.53 -6.56 -10.56
N ASP A 57 -25.81 -6.12 -9.50
CA ASP A 57 -25.53 -6.93 -8.31
C ASP A 57 -25.74 -6.10 -7.04
N SER A 58 -26.75 -6.43 -6.28
CA SER A 58 -27.13 -5.70 -5.06
C SER A 58 -26.11 -5.73 -3.91
N ARG A 59 -25.06 -6.55 -4.04
CA ARG A 59 -23.94 -6.56 -3.10
C ARG A 59 -23.03 -5.33 -3.28
N PHE A 60 -23.06 -4.68 -4.44
CA PHE A 60 -22.25 -3.53 -4.77
C PHE A 60 -22.95 -2.23 -4.37
N ARG A 61 -22.21 -1.36 -3.67
CA ARG A 61 -22.64 -0.03 -3.23
C ARG A 61 -21.64 0.99 -3.72
N VAL A 62 -22.08 1.97 -4.46
CA VAL A 62 -21.23 3.02 -5.05
C VAL A 62 -21.35 4.33 -4.27
N PHE A 63 -20.21 4.99 -4.11
CA PHE A 63 -20.11 6.33 -3.55
C PHE A 63 -19.18 7.16 -4.43
N HIS A 64 -19.71 8.27 -4.96
CA HIS A 64 -18.91 9.23 -5.71
C HIS A 64 -18.53 10.41 -4.81
N LYS A 65 -17.27 10.84 -4.91
CA LYS A 65 -16.77 12.00 -4.16
C LYS A 65 -15.80 12.81 -4.99
N SER A 66 -15.48 14.02 -4.58
CA SER A 66 -14.38 14.79 -5.15
C SER A 66 -13.05 14.10 -4.84
N ASN A 67 -12.05 14.24 -5.75
CA ASN A 67 -10.75 13.63 -5.56
C ASN A 67 -10.03 14.19 -4.32
N GLU A 68 -9.71 13.30 -3.39
CA GLU A 68 -8.95 13.58 -2.16
C GLU A 68 -7.74 12.64 -2.00
N GLY A 69 -7.58 11.70 -2.94
CA GLY A 69 -6.49 10.72 -2.97
C GLY A 69 -6.81 9.41 -2.29
N VAL A 70 -5.97 8.40 -2.57
CA VAL A 70 -6.21 6.99 -2.25
C VAL A 70 -6.39 6.74 -0.75
N GLY A 71 -5.57 7.35 0.11
CA GLY A 71 -5.66 7.16 1.56
C GLY A 71 -7.03 7.57 2.13
N LEU A 72 -7.51 8.78 1.78
CA LEU A 72 -8.81 9.25 2.22
C LEU A 72 -9.98 8.50 1.57
N THR A 73 -9.78 7.99 0.37
CA THR A 73 -10.78 7.19 -0.34
C THR A 73 -10.94 5.81 0.31
N ARG A 74 -9.83 5.16 0.70
CA ARG A 74 -9.87 3.93 1.50
C ARG A 74 -10.47 4.16 2.88
N GLU A 75 -10.13 5.27 3.56
CA GLU A 75 -10.73 5.64 4.85
C GLU A 75 -12.25 5.80 4.74
N PHE A 76 -12.73 6.49 3.69
CA PHE A 76 -14.15 6.67 3.44
C PHE A 76 -14.86 5.31 3.26
N GLY A 77 -14.30 4.42 2.42
CA GLY A 77 -14.84 3.08 2.19
C GLY A 77 -14.86 2.22 3.46
N THR A 78 -13.76 2.26 4.23
CA THR A 78 -13.63 1.55 5.51
C THR A 78 -14.74 1.97 6.49
N ARG A 79 -15.04 3.26 6.59
CA ARG A 79 -16.13 3.77 7.44
C ARG A 79 -17.53 3.35 6.98
N LYS A 80 -17.71 2.95 5.72
CA LYS A 80 -18.96 2.42 5.18
C LYS A 80 -19.11 0.91 5.35
N ALA A 81 -18.07 0.22 5.75
CA ALA A 81 -18.03 -1.22 5.93
C ALA A 81 -18.95 -1.69 7.08
N LEU A 82 -19.72 -2.75 6.82
CA LEU A 82 -20.64 -3.39 7.76
C LEU A 82 -20.25 -4.82 8.06
N GLY A 83 -19.37 -5.43 7.26
CA GLY A 83 -18.90 -6.80 7.40
C GLY A 83 -18.16 -7.06 8.71
N GLN A 84 -18.13 -8.31 9.12
CA GLN A 84 -17.35 -8.75 10.27
C GLN A 84 -15.86 -8.51 10.04
N TYR A 85 -15.40 -8.76 8.82
CA TYR A 85 -14.05 -8.51 8.34
C TYR A 85 -14.05 -7.55 7.15
N MET A 86 -12.89 -6.96 6.85
CA MET A 86 -12.67 -6.04 5.75
C MET A 86 -11.43 -6.45 4.95
N VAL A 87 -11.46 -6.24 3.64
CA VAL A 87 -10.33 -6.37 2.73
C VAL A 87 -10.34 -5.23 1.73
N HIS A 88 -9.17 -4.72 1.38
CA HIS A 88 -9.01 -3.77 0.28
C HIS A 88 -8.62 -4.51 -1.00
N VAL A 89 -9.15 -4.08 -2.14
CA VAL A 89 -8.75 -4.58 -3.46
C VAL A 89 -8.50 -3.37 -4.34
N ASP A 90 -7.34 -3.30 -4.97
CA ASP A 90 -7.02 -2.21 -5.87
C ASP A 90 -7.72 -2.38 -7.24
N PRO A 91 -8.17 -1.32 -7.89
CA PRO A 91 -9.04 -1.40 -9.06
C PRO A 91 -8.35 -1.92 -10.32
N ASP A 92 -7.03 -2.00 -10.32
CA ASP A 92 -6.19 -2.55 -11.39
C ASP A 92 -5.75 -4.00 -11.17
N ASP A 93 -6.05 -4.58 -10.01
CA ASP A 93 -5.72 -5.95 -9.60
C ASP A 93 -6.92 -6.91 -9.70
N TRP A 94 -6.73 -8.16 -9.32
CA TRP A 94 -7.80 -9.16 -9.24
C TRP A 94 -7.50 -10.22 -8.17
N ILE A 95 -8.53 -10.95 -7.77
CA ILE A 95 -8.44 -11.95 -6.68
C ILE A 95 -8.97 -13.32 -7.14
N GLU A 96 -8.37 -14.41 -6.62
CA GLU A 96 -8.81 -15.77 -6.83
C GLU A 96 -10.23 -16.00 -6.27
N SER A 97 -11.02 -16.83 -6.92
CA SER A 97 -12.45 -16.99 -6.60
C SER A 97 -12.76 -17.52 -5.18
N THR A 98 -11.81 -18.19 -4.54
CA THR A 98 -11.97 -18.74 -3.18
C THR A 98 -11.34 -17.87 -2.09
N MET A 99 -10.69 -16.77 -2.44
CA MET A 99 -9.96 -15.93 -1.49
C MET A 99 -10.78 -15.53 -0.27
N LEU A 100 -11.96 -14.96 -0.50
CA LEU A 100 -12.75 -14.41 0.61
C LEU A 100 -13.32 -15.50 1.52
N GLU A 101 -13.70 -16.66 0.97
CA GLU A 101 -14.22 -17.78 1.73
C GLU A 101 -13.14 -18.40 2.62
N GLU A 102 -12.00 -18.75 2.03
CA GLU A 102 -10.91 -19.39 2.75
C GLU A 102 -10.29 -18.47 3.82
N LEU A 103 -10.12 -17.18 3.50
CA LEU A 103 -9.63 -16.22 4.50
C LEU A 103 -10.65 -15.98 5.62
N TYR A 104 -11.94 -15.91 5.29
CA TYR A 104 -12.98 -15.68 6.29
C TYR A 104 -13.12 -16.87 7.24
N ASP A 105 -13.15 -18.09 6.72
CA ASP A 105 -13.28 -19.31 7.52
C ASP A 105 -12.11 -19.46 8.49
N GLU A 106 -10.87 -19.31 8.02
CA GLU A 106 -9.67 -19.35 8.85
C GLU A 106 -9.68 -18.25 9.93
N ALA A 107 -10.06 -17.02 9.54
CA ALA A 107 -10.07 -15.90 10.46
C ALA A 107 -11.13 -16.03 11.56
N VAL A 108 -12.30 -16.62 11.23
CA VAL A 108 -13.37 -16.86 12.21
C VAL A 108 -13.02 -18.03 13.13
N GLU A 109 -12.51 -19.15 12.59
CA GLU A 109 -12.11 -20.30 13.40
C GLU A 109 -11.02 -19.94 14.40
N GLY A 110 -10.04 -19.16 13.97
CA GLY A 110 -8.93 -18.73 14.80
C GLY A 110 -9.23 -17.51 15.70
N ASP A 111 -10.38 -16.85 15.56
CA ASP A 111 -10.64 -15.52 16.14
C ASP A 111 -9.48 -14.53 15.88
N ILE A 112 -9.09 -14.41 14.60
CA ILE A 112 -7.92 -13.67 14.13
C ILE A 112 -8.30 -12.20 13.91
N ASP A 113 -7.42 -11.27 14.30
CA ASP A 113 -7.60 -9.84 14.04
C ASP A 113 -7.09 -9.43 12.66
N VAL A 114 -5.96 -9.98 12.23
CA VAL A 114 -5.37 -9.74 10.91
C VAL A 114 -4.84 -11.05 10.34
N LEU A 115 -5.43 -11.51 9.23
CA LEU A 115 -4.96 -12.68 8.49
C LEU A 115 -4.23 -12.23 7.21
N ILE A 116 -3.00 -12.71 7.03
CA ILE A 116 -2.11 -12.35 5.92
C ILE A 116 -2.04 -13.54 4.95
N CYS A 117 -2.12 -13.29 3.65
CA CYS A 117 -1.88 -14.30 2.62
C CYS A 117 -0.75 -13.88 1.67
N ASN A 118 -0.24 -14.83 0.89
CA ASN A 118 0.67 -14.56 -0.20
C ASN A 118 -0.05 -13.87 -1.37
N PHE A 119 0.74 -13.36 -2.31
CA PHE A 119 0.21 -12.77 -3.54
C PHE A 119 1.13 -13.08 -4.73
N TYR A 120 0.62 -12.88 -5.91
CA TYR A 120 1.40 -12.91 -7.14
C TYR A 120 1.70 -11.48 -7.61
N GLU A 121 2.94 -11.24 -8.02
CA GLU A 121 3.27 -10.12 -8.90
C GLU A 121 3.22 -10.59 -10.34
N GLU A 122 2.46 -9.87 -11.16
CA GLU A 122 2.24 -10.22 -12.57
C GLU A 122 2.50 -9.04 -13.49
N ASP A 123 3.08 -9.35 -14.64
CA ASP A 123 3.14 -8.48 -15.80
C ASP A 123 2.74 -9.27 -17.05
N ASP A 124 2.77 -8.63 -18.23
CA ASP A 124 2.41 -9.27 -19.51
C ASP A 124 3.25 -10.52 -19.84
N SER A 125 4.37 -10.74 -19.16
CA SER A 125 5.37 -11.77 -19.50
C SER A 125 5.63 -12.78 -18.38
N SER A 126 5.29 -12.44 -17.15
CA SER A 126 5.70 -13.23 -15.97
C SER A 126 4.69 -13.17 -14.83
N ARG A 127 4.68 -14.24 -14.05
CA ARG A 127 4.00 -14.33 -12.75
C ARG A 127 4.99 -14.83 -11.71
N GLN A 128 5.14 -14.08 -10.64
CA GLN A 128 6.03 -14.42 -9.52
C GLN A 128 5.26 -14.53 -8.22
N LEU A 129 5.43 -15.63 -7.49
CA LEU A 129 4.89 -15.77 -6.13
C LEU A 129 5.71 -14.90 -5.16
N VAL A 130 5.02 -14.08 -4.40
CA VAL A 130 5.60 -13.28 -3.30
C VAL A 130 5.11 -13.84 -1.97
N SER A 131 5.99 -14.57 -1.30
CA SER A 131 5.69 -15.13 0.02
C SER A 131 5.68 -14.04 1.09
N GLN A 132 4.67 -14.11 1.95
CA GLN A 132 4.50 -13.22 3.11
C GLN A 132 4.75 -13.97 4.43
N PHE A 133 5.48 -15.06 4.35
CA PHE A 133 5.79 -15.88 5.52
C PHE A 133 6.70 -15.15 6.50
N VAL A 134 6.31 -15.15 7.77
CA VAL A 134 7.14 -14.74 8.91
C VAL A 134 7.15 -15.86 9.95
N CYS A 135 8.32 -16.11 10.53
CA CYS A 135 8.49 -17.20 11.50
C CYS A 135 7.85 -16.92 12.87
N ASN A 136 7.49 -15.67 13.15
CA ASN A 136 6.86 -15.25 14.39
C ASN A 136 5.73 -14.24 14.08
N LEU A 137 4.52 -14.58 14.48
CA LEU A 137 3.30 -13.79 14.27
C LEU A 137 2.87 -12.97 15.50
N GLU A 138 3.71 -12.90 16.53
CA GLU A 138 3.52 -11.93 17.59
C GLU A 138 3.57 -10.51 17.05
N HIS A 139 2.68 -9.64 17.49
CA HIS A 139 2.49 -8.30 16.92
C HIS A 139 3.79 -7.49 16.82
N GLU A 140 4.70 -7.60 17.78
CA GLU A 140 6.00 -6.91 17.76
C GLU A 140 6.90 -7.43 16.63
N ALA A 141 6.93 -8.73 16.37
CA ALA A 141 7.72 -9.33 15.30
C ALA A 141 7.13 -9.00 13.92
N VAL A 142 5.81 -8.97 13.81
CA VAL A 142 5.10 -8.52 12.60
C VAL A 142 5.42 -7.06 12.32
N LEU A 143 5.39 -6.18 13.33
CA LEU A 143 5.75 -4.78 13.20
C LEU A 143 7.19 -4.61 12.72
N GLU A 144 8.14 -5.32 13.32
CA GLU A 144 9.55 -5.29 12.89
C GLU A 144 9.70 -5.77 11.45
N SER A 145 8.95 -6.81 11.05
CA SER A 145 8.96 -7.34 9.68
C SER A 145 8.45 -6.32 8.66
N TYR A 146 7.42 -5.54 8.99
CA TYR A 146 6.98 -4.42 8.14
C TYR A 146 8.07 -3.36 7.99
N LEU A 147 8.66 -2.93 9.11
CA LEU A 147 9.67 -1.86 9.11
C LEU A 147 11.02 -2.28 8.48
N GLN A 148 11.27 -3.59 8.36
CA GLN A 148 12.44 -4.15 7.69
C GLN A 148 12.19 -4.50 6.22
N GLY A 149 10.93 -4.37 5.73
CA GLY A 149 10.55 -4.73 4.37
C GLY A 149 10.44 -6.24 4.12
N ASN A 150 10.38 -7.07 5.18
CA ASN A 150 10.18 -8.52 5.08
C ASN A 150 8.70 -8.88 4.83
N LEU A 151 7.78 -8.03 5.29
CA LEU A 151 6.37 -8.08 4.97
C LEU A 151 5.99 -6.92 4.06
N HIS A 152 5.21 -7.22 3.02
CA HIS A 152 4.71 -6.19 2.12
C HIS A 152 3.69 -5.29 2.83
N GLY A 153 3.87 -3.98 2.67
CA GLY A 153 3.04 -2.98 3.34
C GLY A 153 1.61 -2.82 2.82
N SER A 154 1.24 -3.48 1.68
CA SER A 154 -0.09 -3.38 1.08
C SER A 154 -1.21 -3.87 2.01
N CYS A 155 -2.38 -3.27 1.92
CA CYS A 155 -3.61 -3.74 2.60
C CYS A 155 -4.33 -4.84 1.82
N CYS A 156 -3.98 -5.09 0.55
CA CYS A 156 -4.77 -5.92 -0.35
C CYS A 156 -4.69 -7.42 -0.09
N ASN A 157 -3.60 -7.90 0.48
CA ASN A 157 -3.41 -9.30 0.86
C ASN A 157 -3.69 -9.58 2.34
N LYS A 158 -4.53 -8.76 2.96
CA LYS A 158 -4.85 -8.84 4.40
C LYS A 158 -6.35 -8.76 4.64
N LEU A 159 -6.87 -9.72 5.38
CA LEU A 159 -8.22 -9.68 5.92
C LEU A 159 -8.15 -9.15 7.35
N VAL A 160 -8.83 -8.03 7.64
CA VAL A 160 -8.76 -7.34 8.92
C VAL A 160 -10.12 -7.37 9.62
N LYS A 161 -10.15 -7.76 10.89
CA LYS A 161 -11.36 -7.77 11.71
C LYS A 161 -11.84 -6.33 11.93
N ARG A 162 -13.08 -6.05 11.49
CA ARG A 162 -13.63 -4.69 11.52
C ARG A 162 -13.70 -4.11 12.94
N SER A 163 -14.10 -4.92 13.93
CA SER A 163 -14.17 -4.45 15.32
C SER A 163 -12.80 -4.03 15.86
N THR A 164 -11.74 -4.76 15.52
CA THR A 164 -10.36 -4.42 15.92
C THR A 164 -9.94 -3.07 15.33
N TRP A 165 -10.21 -2.84 14.03
CA TRP A 165 -9.92 -1.55 13.39
C TRP A 165 -10.56 -0.37 14.11
N PHE A 166 -11.85 -0.46 14.39
CA PHE A 166 -12.58 0.65 15.02
C PHE A 166 -12.32 0.79 16.53
N ASN A 167 -12.12 -0.31 17.26
CA ASN A 167 -11.81 -0.27 18.70
C ASN A 167 -10.43 0.33 18.96
N LEU A 168 -9.48 0.17 18.04
CA LEU A 168 -8.14 0.73 18.12
C LEU A 168 -8.00 2.10 17.48
N ASP A 169 -9.10 2.65 16.96
CA ASP A 169 -9.14 3.97 16.29
C ASP A 169 -8.11 4.08 15.14
N ILE A 170 -8.02 3.02 14.33
CA ILE A 170 -7.11 2.97 13.19
C ILE A 170 -7.68 3.82 12.04
N HIS A 171 -6.84 4.64 11.42
CA HIS A 171 -7.19 5.54 10.33
C HIS A 171 -6.13 5.56 9.26
N PHE A 172 -6.56 5.69 8.00
CA PHE A 172 -5.65 6.03 6.92
C PHE A 172 -5.14 7.47 7.09
N PRO A 173 -3.83 7.70 6.99
CA PRO A 173 -3.28 9.05 7.08
C PRO A 173 -3.62 9.85 5.81
N HIS A 174 -3.59 11.19 5.92
CA HIS A 174 -3.79 12.09 4.77
C HIS A 174 -2.53 12.14 3.86
N ILE A 175 -2.12 10.99 3.37
CA ILE A 175 -1.00 10.82 2.45
C ILE A 175 -1.40 9.89 1.31
N ASN A 176 -0.74 10.01 0.17
CA ASN A 176 -0.98 9.19 -1.02
C ASN A 176 0.23 8.32 -1.37
N PHE A 177 1.03 7.98 -0.37
CA PHE A 177 2.22 7.13 -0.51
C PHE A 177 2.60 6.53 0.83
N CYS A 178 2.77 5.21 0.88
CA CYS A 178 2.97 4.44 2.11
C CYS A 178 1.81 4.53 3.13
N GLU A 179 0.61 4.92 2.72
CA GLU A 179 -0.58 4.94 3.57
C GLU A 179 -0.95 3.53 4.06
N ASP A 180 -0.78 2.53 3.21
CA ASP A 180 -0.98 1.11 3.50
C ASP A 180 -0.01 0.61 4.56
N LEU A 181 1.29 0.86 4.35
CA LEU A 181 2.32 0.51 5.34
C LEU A 181 2.05 1.19 6.67
N TYR A 182 1.60 2.46 6.64
CA TYR A 182 1.29 3.20 7.87
C TYR A 182 0.19 2.50 8.68
N VAL A 183 -0.92 2.10 8.07
CA VAL A 183 -2.02 1.45 8.80
C VAL A 183 -1.64 0.06 9.30
N ASN A 184 -0.87 -0.71 8.53
CA ASN A 184 -0.38 -2.02 8.95
C ASN A 184 0.60 -1.93 10.12
N VAL A 185 1.52 -0.96 10.09
CA VAL A 185 2.42 -0.65 11.21
C VAL A 185 1.61 -0.18 12.42
N ASN A 186 0.59 0.66 12.25
CA ASN A 186 -0.25 1.14 13.33
C ASN A 186 -1.03 -0.01 14.00
N LEU A 187 -1.62 -0.92 13.23
CA LEU A 187 -2.26 -2.13 13.74
C LEU A 187 -1.28 -2.98 14.56
N ALA A 188 -0.06 -3.19 14.06
CA ALA A 188 0.95 -4.01 14.70
C ALA A 188 1.57 -3.37 15.97
N LEU A 189 1.29 -2.10 16.26
CA LEU A 189 1.65 -1.50 17.55
C LEU A 189 0.83 -2.02 18.73
N PHE A 190 -0.30 -2.67 18.47
CA PHE A 190 -1.19 -3.18 19.49
C PHE A 190 -1.09 -4.71 19.61
N PRO A 191 -1.32 -5.28 20.80
CA PRO A 191 -1.26 -6.72 21.06
C PRO A 191 -2.49 -7.45 20.49
N ILE A 192 -2.63 -7.43 19.17
CA ILE A 192 -3.68 -8.10 18.40
C ILE A 192 -3.16 -9.40 17.82
N LYS A 193 -4.08 -10.29 17.41
CA LYS A 193 -3.78 -11.62 16.90
C LYS A 193 -3.57 -11.59 15.39
N PHE A 194 -2.33 -11.83 14.96
CA PHE A 194 -1.98 -12.05 13.57
C PHE A 194 -1.99 -13.55 13.24
N SER A 195 -2.34 -13.88 12.01
CA SER A 195 -2.17 -15.21 11.42
C SER A 195 -1.73 -15.11 9.96
N TYR A 196 -1.26 -16.23 9.42
CA TYR A 196 -0.78 -16.32 8.04
C TYR A 196 -1.28 -17.62 7.41
N ILE A 197 -1.73 -17.54 6.16
CA ILE A 197 -2.08 -18.67 5.32
C ILE A 197 -1.12 -18.77 4.14
N ASP A 198 -0.49 -19.96 3.96
CA ASP A 198 0.48 -20.20 2.89
C ASP A 198 -0.21 -20.47 1.55
N LYS A 199 -1.03 -19.53 1.10
CA LYS A 199 -1.70 -19.55 -0.20
C LYS A 199 -1.68 -18.17 -0.81
N ALA A 200 -1.53 -18.08 -2.13
CA ALA A 200 -1.57 -16.84 -2.88
C ALA A 200 -2.93 -16.70 -3.57
N TYR A 201 -3.62 -15.62 -3.25
CA TYR A 201 -4.96 -15.35 -3.77
C TYR A 201 -5.08 -14.01 -4.49
N TYR A 202 -4.18 -13.10 -4.21
CA TYR A 202 -4.19 -11.74 -4.74
C TYR A 202 -3.21 -11.65 -5.91
N HIS A 203 -3.60 -10.95 -6.99
CA HIS A 203 -2.79 -10.76 -8.18
C HIS A 203 -2.51 -9.27 -8.35
N TYR A 204 -1.30 -8.86 -7.98
CA TYR A 204 -0.79 -7.51 -8.12
C TYR A 204 -0.24 -7.33 -9.54
N ILE A 205 -0.84 -6.42 -10.31
CA ILE A 205 -0.54 -6.25 -11.73
C ILE A 205 0.40 -5.08 -11.99
N HIS A 206 1.54 -5.38 -12.57
CA HIS A 206 2.47 -4.37 -13.04
C HIS A 206 2.12 -3.91 -14.46
N HIS A 207 1.61 -2.69 -14.60
CA HIS A 207 1.32 -2.12 -15.91
C HIS A 207 2.57 -1.49 -16.54
N ALA A 208 2.79 -1.72 -17.85
CA ALA A 208 3.93 -1.18 -18.61
C ALA A 208 3.92 0.36 -18.67
N VAL A 209 2.73 0.97 -18.68
CA VAL A 209 2.55 2.43 -18.62
C VAL A 209 2.27 2.84 -17.19
N LYS A 210 3.30 3.29 -16.51
CA LYS A 210 3.20 3.74 -15.10
C LYS A 210 2.61 5.14 -15.03
N SER A 211 1.31 5.24 -14.90
CA SER A 211 0.62 6.47 -14.45
C SER A 211 0.48 6.53 -12.92
N ASN A 212 1.08 5.60 -12.19
CA ASN A 212 0.81 5.33 -10.79
C ASN A 212 1.50 6.32 -9.85
N LEU A 213 0.95 6.45 -8.67
CA LEU A 213 1.49 7.22 -7.53
C LEU A 213 2.92 6.80 -7.16
N THR A 214 3.28 5.54 -7.42
CA THR A 214 4.61 4.96 -7.20
C THR A 214 5.61 5.18 -8.34
N ASN A 215 5.18 5.81 -9.46
CA ASN A 215 6.09 6.10 -10.55
C ASN A 215 7.15 7.10 -10.11
N PHE A 216 8.41 6.67 -10.16
CA PHE A 216 9.56 7.49 -9.78
C PHE A 216 9.64 8.84 -10.53
N ASN A 217 9.09 8.94 -11.73
CA ASN A 217 9.04 10.17 -12.51
C ASN A 217 7.88 11.10 -12.11
N ASN A 218 6.98 10.67 -11.22
CA ASN A 218 5.90 11.52 -10.73
C ASN A 218 6.47 12.64 -9.83
N PRO A 219 6.31 13.93 -10.20
CA PRO A 219 6.85 15.02 -9.40
C PRO A 219 6.32 15.07 -7.96
N ALA A 220 5.11 14.56 -7.72
CA ALA A 220 4.48 14.56 -6.41
C ALA A 220 5.08 13.53 -5.44
N ILE A 221 5.88 12.55 -5.92
CA ILE A 221 6.37 11.47 -5.06
C ILE A 221 7.31 11.98 -3.95
N GLY A 222 8.08 13.01 -4.22
CA GLY A 222 8.96 13.62 -3.21
C GLY A 222 8.19 14.27 -2.07
N ASP A 223 7.12 15.01 -2.39
CA ASP A 223 6.23 15.62 -1.40
C ASP A 223 5.47 14.54 -0.59
N ASN A 224 4.96 13.54 -1.26
CA ASN A 224 4.29 12.41 -0.62
C ASN A 224 5.25 11.63 0.29
N ALA A 225 6.49 11.39 -0.12
CA ALA A 225 7.50 10.74 0.71
C ALA A 225 7.84 11.58 1.96
N TYR A 226 7.92 12.91 1.83
CA TYR A 226 8.09 13.80 2.98
C TYR A 226 6.90 13.71 3.95
N LYS A 227 5.67 13.77 3.44
CA LYS A 227 4.46 13.62 4.25
C LYS A 227 4.41 12.26 4.95
N ALA A 228 4.81 11.18 4.27
CA ALA A 228 4.94 9.86 4.88
C ALA A 228 5.95 9.88 6.04
N CYS A 229 7.13 10.48 5.87
CA CYS A 229 8.10 10.62 6.97
C CYS A 229 7.51 11.37 8.17
N VAL A 230 6.74 12.43 7.95
CA VAL A 230 6.08 13.19 9.02
C VAL A 230 5.06 12.31 9.76
N ALA A 231 4.24 11.56 9.02
CA ALA A 231 3.24 10.66 9.59
C ALA A 231 3.89 9.55 10.44
N PHE A 232 4.87 8.84 9.89
CA PHE A 232 5.60 7.79 10.65
C PHE A 232 6.38 8.35 11.84
N ARG A 233 6.92 9.56 11.73
CA ARG A 233 7.56 10.22 12.88
C ARG A 233 6.55 10.46 14.00
N SER A 234 5.36 10.93 13.68
CA SER A 234 4.28 11.12 14.67
C SER A 234 3.91 9.80 15.34
N LEU A 235 3.83 8.72 14.58
CA LEU A 235 3.44 7.40 15.06
C LEU A 235 4.54 6.74 15.93
N LEU A 236 5.80 6.80 15.50
CA LEU A 236 6.88 5.93 16.03
C LEU A 236 7.91 6.65 16.91
N LEU A 237 8.02 7.99 16.90
CA LEU A 237 9.12 8.73 17.54
C LEU A 237 9.35 8.37 19.01
N LYS A 238 8.28 8.05 19.74
CA LYS A 238 8.33 7.71 21.18
C LYS A 238 8.37 6.21 21.45
N THR A 239 8.48 5.38 20.42
CA THR A 239 8.51 3.92 20.53
C THR A 239 9.93 3.38 20.34
N LYS A 240 10.17 2.15 20.78
CA LYS A 240 11.43 1.42 20.49
C LYS A 240 11.65 1.18 18.98
N TYR A 241 10.59 1.21 18.19
CA TYR A 241 10.59 0.93 16.74
C TYR A 241 11.06 2.10 15.89
N TRP A 242 11.13 3.32 16.43
CA TRP A 242 11.64 4.48 15.71
C TRP A 242 13.04 4.26 15.14
N LYS A 243 13.90 3.52 15.86
CA LYS A 243 15.23 3.19 15.38
C LYS A 243 15.17 2.32 14.12
N ILE A 244 14.32 1.28 14.11
CA ILE A 244 14.18 0.36 12.96
C ILE A 244 13.66 1.13 11.75
N PHE A 245 12.66 1.99 11.91
CA PHE A 245 12.14 2.86 10.86
C PHE A 245 13.23 3.75 10.25
N ILE A 246 14.06 4.38 11.08
CA ILE A 246 15.17 5.21 10.61
C ILE A 246 16.17 4.39 9.78
N GLU A 247 16.51 3.22 10.24
CA GLU A 247 17.54 2.38 9.62
C GLU A 247 17.11 1.81 8.26
N ASN A 248 15.82 1.61 8.04
CA ASN A 248 15.28 0.99 6.82
C ASN A 248 14.48 2.00 5.99
N GLU A 249 13.25 2.30 6.37
CA GLU A 249 12.29 3.03 5.55
C GLU A 249 12.68 4.51 5.36
N MET A 250 13.10 5.19 6.42
CA MET A 250 13.40 6.62 6.36
C MET A 250 14.54 6.93 5.38
N SER A 251 15.50 6.02 5.23
CA SER A 251 16.63 6.18 4.30
C SER A 251 16.14 6.26 2.86
N TRP A 252 15.19 5.38 2.47
CA TRP A 252 14.62 5.38 1.13
C TRP A 252 13.72 6.58 0.87
N LEU A 253 12.85 6.93 1.81
CA LEU A 253 11.99 8.11 1.73
C LEU A 253 12.82 9.40 1.61
N SER A 254 13.93 9.51 2.35
CA SER A 254 14.85 10.65 2.25
C SER A 254 15.49 10.79 0.87
N PHE A 255 15.77 9.66 0.21
CA PHE A 255 16.27 9.65 -1.17
C PHE A 255 15.25 10.23 -2.15
N LEU A 256 13.97 9.87 -2.04
CA LEU A 256 12.91 10.40 -2.89
C LEU A 256 12.75 11.92 -2.71
N VAL A 257 12.76 12.39 -1.46
CA VAL A 257 12.70 13.82 -1.13
C VAL A 257 13.89 14.58 -1.72
N LEU A 258 15.11 13.99 -1.63
CA LEU A 258 16.33 14.59 -2.19
C LEU A 258 16.27 14.65 -3.72
N TYR A 259 15.87 13.55 -4.37
CA TYR A 259 15.82 13.44 -5.82
C TYR A 259 14.87 14.47 -6.43
N HIS A 260 13.67 14.60 -5.88
CA HIS A 260 12.68 15.57 -6.36
C HIS A 260 12.95 16.98 -5.88
N GLY A 261 13.79 17.14 -4.83
CA GLY A 261 14.17 18.45 -4.30
C GLY A 261 13.02 19.21 -3.69
N THR A 262 12.14 18.50 -3.02
CA THR A 262 10.94 18.99 -2.36
C THR A 262 11.24 19.99 -1.24
N LEU A 263 12.34 19.77 -0.50
CA LEU A 263 12.73 20.58 0.64
C LEU A 263 13.90 21.49 0.34
N THR A 264 14.05 22.56 1.10
CA THR A 264 15.30 23.31 1.17
C THR A 264 16.39 22.50 1.89
N ALA A 265 17.66 22.91 1.73
CA ALA A 265 18.78 22.25 2.41
C ALA A 265 18.64 22.26 3.94
N LYS A 266 18.03 23.33 4.50
CA LYS A 266 17.79 23.46 5.93
C LYS A 266 16.72 22.46 6.40
N GLU A 267 15.56 22.47 5.78
CA GLU A 267 14.44 21.55 6.10
C GLU A 267 14.85 20.09 5.95
N TYR A 268 15.60 19.75 4.88
CA TYR A 268 16.10 18.39 4.67
C TYR A 268 17.02 17.95 5.83
N LYS A 269 17.94 18.81 6.27
CA LYS A 269 18.82 18.52 7.40
C LYS A 269 18.07 18.40 8.73
N GLU A 270 17.04 19.20 8.94
CA GLU A 270 16.19 19.14 10.13
C GLU A 270 15.41 17.83 10.19
N MET A 271 14.82 17.40 9.07
CA MET A 271 14.04 16.16 8.99
C MET A 271 14.92 14.91 9.06
N PHE A 272 15.96 14.86 8.23
CA PHE A 272 16.76 13.66 7.99
C PHE A 272 18.12 13.64 8.69
N GLY A 273 18.43 14.66 9.48
CA GLY A 273 19.73 14.78 10.19
C GLY A 273 20.03 13.62 11.13
N VAL A 274 18.99 12.93 11.64
CA VAL A 274 19.11 11.72 12.46
C VAL A 274 19.83 10.58 11.71
N LEU A 275 19.71 10.52 10.39
CA LEU A 275 20.34 9.50 9.55
C LEU A 275 21.88 9.53 9.59
N LYS A 276 22.50 10.63 10.02
CA LYS A 276 23.96 10.71 10.21
C LYS A 276 24.48 9.64 11.19
N ARG A 277 23.64 9.21 12.13
CA ARG A 277 23.99 8.26 13.19
C ARG A 277 23.76 6.81 12.78
N VAL A 278 23.20 6.55 11.59
CA VAL A 278 22.93 5.21 11.07
C VAL A 278 24.18 4.67 10.37
N PRO A 279 24.81 3.60 10.85
CA PRO A 279 26.06 3.07 10.25
C PRO A 279 25.86 2.59 8.83
N SER A 280 24.73 1.91 8.54
CA SER A 280 24.39 1.28 7.27
C SER A 280 23.84 2.23 6.22
N ILE A 281 23.67 3.52 6.54
CA ILE A 281 23.07 4.46 5.60
C ILE A 281 23.88 4.57 4.29
N ARG A 282 23.17 4.61 3.18
CA ARG A 282 23.75 4.84 1.86
C ARG A 282 24.63 6.09 1.86
N TRP A 283 25.78 6.01 1.20
CA TRP A 283 26.76 7.09 1.19
C TRP A 283 26.22 8.39 0.56
N ASP A 284 25.36 8.29 -0.48
CA ASP A 284 24.75 9.45 -1.14
C ASP A 284 23.78 10.20 -0.23
N ILE A 285 23.02 9.49 0.62
CA ILE A 285 22.18 10.11 1.65
C ILE A 285 23.05 10.76 2.73
N ARG A 286 24.09 10.06 3.20
CA ARG A 286 25.02 10.65 4.18
C ARG A 286 25.69 11.92 3.64
N PHE A 287 26.09 11.87 2.39
CA PHE A 287 26.70 13.02 1.69
C PHE A 287 25.70 14.17 1.54
N SER A 288 24.43 13.91 1.24
CA SER A 288 23.40 14.94 1.08
C SER A 288 23.15 15.77 2.35
N LEU A 289 23.36 15.17 3.51
CA LEU A 289 23.21 15.87 4.79
C LEU A 289 24.29 16.95 5.03
N TYR A 290 25.36 16.90 4.28
CA TYR A 290 26.44 17.91 4.32
C TYR A 290 26.42 18.81 3.08
N PHE A 291 26.18 18.24 1.90
CA PHE A 291 26.31 18.88 0.60
C PHE A 291 25.04 18.74 -0.25
N TYR A 292 23.93 19.20 0.28
CA TYR A 292 22.58 18.99 -0.28
C TYR A 292 22.46 19.28 -1.78
N HIS A 293 22.87 20.48 -2.21
CA HIS A 293 22.73 20.90 -3.61
C HIS A 293 23.55 20.04 -4.56
N PHE A 294 24.76 19.66 -4.16
CA PHE A 294 25.63 18.83 -4.97
C PHE A 294 25.14 17.37 -5.01
N ALA A 295 24.67 16.85 -3.88
CA ALA A 295 24.07 15.52 -3.80
C ALA A 295 22.84 15.40 -4.68
N LYS A 296 21.96 16.40 -4.70
CA LYS A 296 20.78 16.48 -5.57
C LYS A 296 21.15 16.36 -7.05
N CYS A 297 22.24 16.99 -7.48
CA CYS A 297 22.76 16.86 -8.84
C CYS A 297 23.29 15.44 -9.12
N ILE A 298 24.07 14.86 -8.20
CA ILE A 298 24.63 13.51 -8.35
C ILE A 298 23.53 12.46 -8.45
N VAL A 299 22.50 12.55 -7.61
CA VAL A 299 21.39 11.62 -7.61
C VAL A 299 20.64 11.63 -8.94
N LYS A 300 20.38 12.83 -9.49
CA LYS A 300 19.75 12.97 -10.81
C LYS A 300 20.61 12.40 -11.94
N VAL A 301 21.92 12.65 -11.92
CA VAL A 301 22.85 12.11 -12.92
C VAL A 301 22.92 10.59 -12.85
N LYS A 302 23.00 10.00 -11.66
CA LYS A 302 22.98 8.54 -11.49
C LYS A 302 21.71 7.91 -12.02
N HIS A 303 20.56 8.50 -11.74
CA HIS A 303 19.28 8.01 -12.26
C HIS A 303 19.22 8.09 -13.78
N PHE A 304 19.70 9.20 -14.37
CA PHE A 304 19.78 9.36 -15.82
C PHE A 304 20.70 8.31 -16.47
N ILE A 305 21.86 8.04 -15.87
CA ILE A 305 22.78 6.98 -16.34
C ILE A 305 22.13 5.61 -16.24
N ALA A 306 21.46 5.29 -15.14
CA ALA A 306 20.73 4.02 -14.98
C ALA A 306 19.60 3.87 -16.01
N PHE A 307 18.86 4.95 -16.28
CA PHE A 307 17.84 5.01 -17.31
C PHE A 307 18.44 4.75 -18.71
N LEU A 308 19.55 5.41 -19.07
CA LEU A 308 20.24 5.19 -20.35
C LEU A 308 20.72 3.74 -20.49
N TRP A 309 21.29 3.16 -19.41
CA TRP A 309 21.76 1.79 -19.43
C TRP A 309 20.62 0.77 -19.61
N TYR A 310 19.49 0.99 -18.96
CA TYR A 310 18.28 0.17 -19.14
C TYR A 310 17.75 0.27 -20.59
N TYR A 311 17.73 1.49 -21.15
CA TYR A 311 17.28 1.72 -22.52
C TYR A 311 18.18 1.04 -23.55
N THR A 312 19.50 1.13 -23.37
CA THR A 312 20.47 0.47 -24.29
C THR A 312 20.39 -1.05 -24.22
N LYS A 313 20.13 -1.64 -23.04
CA LYS A 313 19.92 -3.09 -22.91
C LYS A 313 18.63 -3.58 -23.58
N SER A 314 17.58 -2.78 -23.59
CA SER A 314 16.31 -3.13 -24.28
C SER A 314 16.44 -3.15 -25.80
N PHE A 315 17.37 -2.36 -26.38
CA PHE A 315 17.66 -2.37 -27.81
C PHE A 315 18.64 -3.46 -28.25
N SER A 316 19.45 -4.02 -27.32
CA SER A 316 20.40 -5.09 -27.64
C SER A 316 19.77 -6.49 -27.57
N LYS A 317 18.47 -6.61 -27.26
CA LYS A 317 17.70 -7.87 -27.24
C LYS A 317 16.70 -7.99 -28.38
N LYS A 318 16.76 -7.11 -29.37
CA LYS A 318 16.14 -7.24 -30.69
C LYS A 318 17.23 -7.50 -31.72
#